data_8c4fa4095eba24299d510f8593c8297b
#
_entry.id   8c4fa4095eba24299d510f8593c8297b
#
_cell.length_a   1.000
_cell.length_b   1.000
_cell.length_c   1.000
_cell.angle_alpha   90.00
_cell.angle_beta   90.00
_cell.angle_gamma   90.00
#
_symmetry.space_group_name_H-M   'P 1'
#
loop_
_entity.id
_entity.type
_entity.pdbx_description
1 polymer ?
#
loop_
_entity_poly.entity_id
_entity_poly.type
_entity_poly.pdbx_seq_one_letter_code
_entity_poly.pdbx_strand_id
1 'polypeptide(L)'
;HWNSKGAYIAFKNMLEKLDLQGPRVEFSLQKTKAGDLITISKLNNFPLKNGDTWHANIDHKYKLIRNKNSGLAVNEAFGEQEVVFNSNPIINKKIWVIGDSFVNALKPYYNATFSEVHYLGHVDKRLEDLSIDLEEASEKPDIVMVLKVERSF
;
A
#
# COMPACT_ATOMS: atom_id res chain seq x y z
N HIS A 1 9.15 -9.38 -2.30
CA HIS A 1 7.97 -8.59 -1.88
C HIS A 1 6.89 -9.52 -1.32
N TRP A 2 5.95 -8.96 -0.57
CA TRP A 2 4.77 -9.70 -0.15
C TRP A 2 3.90 -10.06 -1.34
N ASN A 3 3.32 -11.25 -1.32
CA ASN A 3 2.17 -11.52 -2.17
C ASN A 3 0.91 -10.85 -1.58
N SER A 4 -0.18 -10.81 -2.35
CA SER A 4 -1.42 -10.15 -1.92
C SER A 4 -1.95 -10.69 -0.59
N LYS A 5 -1.82 -11.99 -0.32
CA LYS A 5 -2.30 -12.61 0.92
C LYS A 5 -1.47 -12.17 2.12
N GLY A 6 -0.13 -12.14 2.00
CA GLY A 6 0.75 -11.63 3.05
C GLY A 6 0.51 -10.15 3.35
N ALA A 7 0.35 -9.35 2.30
CA ALA A 7 0.01 -7.93 2.45
C ALA A 7 -1.33 -7.73 3.17
N TYR A 8 -2.35 -8.52 2.86
CA TYR A 8 -3.65 -8.45 3.57
C TYR A 8 -3.54 -8.80 5.04
N ILE A 9 -2.75 -9.80 5.41
CA ILE A 9 -2.52 -10.16 6.82
C ILE A 9 -1.91 -8.98 7.57
N ALA A 10 -0.89 -8.34 6.99
CA ALA A 10 -0.26 -7.16 7.60
C ALA A 10 -1.25 -6.00 7.73
N PHE A 11 -2.03 -5.74 6.67
CA PHE A 11 -3.07 -4.73 6.67
C PHE A 11 -4.14 -4.97 7.74
N LYS A 12 -4.62 -6.21 7.86
CA LYS A 12 -5.62 -6.59 8.86
C LYS A 12 -5.08 -6.38 10.29
N ASN A 13 -3.85 -6.82 10.56
CA ASN A 13 -3.23 -6.63 11.87
C ASN A 13 -3.05 -5.14 12.23
N MET A 14 -2.76 -4.28 11.23
CA MET A 14 -2.70 -2.84 11.41
C MET A 14 -4.07 -2.28 11.82
N LEU A 15 -5.13 -2.64 11.09
CA LEU A 15 -6.50 -2.17 11.42
C LEU A 15 -6.95 -2.62 12.81
N GLU A 16 -6.66 -3.88 13.19
CA GLU A 16 -6.97 -4.41 14.52
C GLU A 16 -6.30 -3.59 15.64
N LYS A 17 -5.04 -3.18 15.44
CA LYS A 17 -4.33 -2.31 16.40
C LYS A 17 -4.91 -0.90 16.50
N LEU A 18 -5.57 -0.43 15.47
CA LEU A 18 -6.24 0.88 15.42
C LEU A 18 -7.72 0.79 15.83
N ASP A 19 -8.20 -0.38 16.22
CA ASP A 19 -9.63 -0.66 16.48
C ASP A 19 -10.51 -0.29 15.29
N LEU A 20 -10.05 -0.62 14.08
CA LEU A 20 -10.72 -0.36 12.82
C LEU A 20 -11.10 -1.66 12.11
N GLN A 21 -12.16 -1.61 11.32
CA GLN A 21 -12.58 -2.73 10.48
C GLN A 21 -12.29 -2.44 9.02
N GLY A 22 -11.82 -3.45 8.31
CA GLY A 22 -11.50 -3.37 6.88
C GLY A 22 -12.40 -4.26 6.01
N PRO A 23 -12.12 -4.30 4.70
CA PRO A 23 -12.88 -5.11 3.76
C PRO A 23 -12.69 -6.59 4.03
N ARG A 24 -13.72 -7.36 3.72
CA ARG A 24 -13.60 -8.80 3.55
C ARG A 24 -12.89 -9.08 2.23
N VAL A 25 -11.92 -9.97 2.25
CA VAL A 25 -11.13 -10.33 1.07
C VAL A 25 -11.11 -11.84 0.89
N GLU A 26 -11.45 -12.28 -0.30
CA GLU A 26 -11.31 -13.66 -0.74
C GLU A 26 -10.08 -13.82 -1.63
N PHE A 27 -9.40 -14.95 -1.52
CA PHE A 27 -8.17 -15.20 -2.26
C PHE A 27 -8.34 -16.40 -3.19
N SER A 28 -7.91 -16.24 -4.43
CA SER A 28 -7.76 -17.34 -5.39
C SER A 28 -6.32 -17.45 -5.84
N LEU A 29 -5.83 -18.69 -5.97
CA LEU A 29 -4.48 -18.96 -6.46
C LEU A 29 -4.41 -18.70 -7.96
N GLN A 30 -3.49 -17.85 -8.39
CA GLN A 30 -3.20 -17.67 -9.82
C GLN A 30 -2.09 -18.64 -10.25
N LYS A 31 -2.36 -19.44 -11.28
CA LYS A 31 -1.42 -20.43 -11.79
C LYS A 31 -0.26 -19.84 -12.63
N THR A 32 -0.07 -18.54 -12.65
CA THR A 32 0.83 -17.91 -13.60
C THR A 32 1.83 -16.96 -12.94
N LYS A 33 3.06 -17.21 -13.20
CA LYS A 33 4.30 -16.46 -12.99
C LYS A 33 5.02 -16.75 -11.68
N ALA A 34 6.30 -17.04 -11.87
CA ALA A 34 7.31 -17.07 -10.82
C ALA A 34 7.33 -15.72 -10.08
N GLY A 35 7.39 -15.75 -8.75
CA GLY A 35 7.56 -14.54 -7.95
C GLY A 35 8.90 -13.85 -8.24
N ASP A 36 9.04 -12.61 -7.80
CA ASP A 36 10.24 -11.80 -8.00
C ASP A 36 11.53 -12.47 -7.49
N LEU A 37 11.47 -13.21 -6.39
CA LEU A 37 12.63 -13.96 -5.88
C LEU A 37 13.13 -15.01 -6.86
N ILE A 38 12.27 -15.68 -7.59
CA ILE A 38 12.63 -16.66 -8.60
C ILE A 38 13.31 -15.98 -9.79
N THR A 39 12.77 -14.82 -10.18
CA THR A 39 13.35 -14.01 -11.25
C THR A 39 14.73 -13.48 -10.87
N ILE A 40 14.89 -13.00 -9.66
CA ILE A 40 16.16 -12.48 -9.12
C ILE A 40 17.19 -13.61 -8.99
N SER A 41 16.78 -14.79 -8.53
CA SER A 41 17.66 -15.96 -8.39
C SER A 41 18.01 -16.65 -9.72
N LYS A 42 17.48 -16.17 -10.86
CA LYS A 42 17.65 -16.78 -12.20
C LYS A 42 17.15 -18.23 -12.28
N LEU A 43 16.25 -18.63 -11.41
CA LEU A 43 15.65 -19.97 -11.36
C LEU A 43 14.40 -20.11 -12.25
N ASN A 44 14.24 -19.23 -13.25
CA ASN A 44 13.06 -19.20 -14.14
C ASN A 44 12.78 -20.51 -14.87
N ASN A 45 13.80 -21.36 -15.04
CA ASN A 45 13.68 -22.65 -15.70
C ASN A 45 13.33 -23.80 -14.72
N PHE A 46 13.22 -23.51 -13.44
CA PHE A 46 12.79 -24.52 -12.46
C PHE A 46 11.28 -24.76 -12.59
N PRO A 47 10.81 -26.00 -12.76
CA PRO A 47 9.40 -26.32 -12.83
C PRO A 47 8.75 -26.14 -11.45
N LEU A 48 8.46 -24.90 -11.05
CA LEU A 48 7.67 -24.64 -9.85
C LEU A 48 6.21 -24.98 -10.15
N LYS A 49 5.76 -26.08 -9.61
CA LYS A 49 4.41 -26.57 -9.80
C LYS A 49 3.33 -25.65 -9.20
N ASN A 50 3.69 -24.78 -8.26
CA ASN A 50 2.75 -23.87 -7.59
C ASN A 50 3.37 -22.49 -7.44
N GLY A 51 2.92 -21.54 -8.25
CA GLY A 51 3.21 -20.12 -8.02
C GLY A 51 2.55 -19.65 -6.70
N ASP A 52 3.24 -18.81 -5.96
CA ASP A 52 2.70 -18.18 -4.74
C ASP A 52 2.07 -16.82 -5.05
N THR A 53 1.40 -16.74 -6.19
CA THR A 53 0.70 -15.53 -6.63
C THR A 53 -0.78 -15.66 -6.34
N TRP A 54 -1.29 -14.79 -5.50
CA TRP A 54 -2.68 -14.75 -5.09
C TRP A 54 -3.39 -13.55 -5.70
N HIS A 55 -4.57 -13.77 -6.25
CA HIS A 55 -5.49 -12.72 -6.60
C HIS A 55 -6.39 -12.42 -5.40
N ALA A 56 -6.44 -11.16 -5.00
CA ALA A 56 -7.31 -10.68 -3.94
C ALA A 56 -8.60 -10.15 -4.56
N ASN A 57 -9.71 -10.75 -4.21
CA ASN A 57 -11.05 -10.23 -4.53
C ASN A 57 -11.58 -9.53 -3.28
N ILE A 58 -11.63 -8.20 -3.34
CA ILE A 58 -12.11 -7.36 -2.25
C ILE A 58 -13.63 -7.28 -2.36
N ASP A 59 -14.34 -7.80 -1.35
CA ASP A 59 -15.80 -7.76 -1.27
C ASP A 59 -16.28 -6.36 -0.82
N HIS A 60 -15.95 -5.36 -1.63
CA HIS A 60 -16.39 -3.99 -1.44
C HIS A 60 -16.33 -3.24 -2.77
N LYS A 61 -17.49 -2.71 -3.20
CA LYS A 61 -17.55 -1.88 -4.40
C LYS A 61 -17.16 -0.47 -4.04
N TYR A 62 -16.03 -0.03 -4.53
CA TYR A 62 -15.51 1.31 -4.35
C TYR A 62 -15.19 1.96 -5.70
N LYS A 63 -15.25 3.28 -5.73
CA LYS A 63 -14.90 4.07 -6.91
C LYS A 63 -13.75 5.00 -6.55
N LEU A 64 -12.65 4.86 -7.28
CA LEU A 64 -11.47 5.68 -7.07
C LEU A 64 -11.41 6.84 -8.04
N ILE A 65 -11.04 8.00 -7.51
CA ILE A 65 -10.58 9.16 -8.28
C ILE A 65 -9.11 9.32 -7.94
N ARG A 66 -8.23 9.21 -8.94
CA ARG A 66 -6.79 9.37 -8.76
C ARG A 66 -6.37 10.76 -9.17
N ASN A 67 -5.62 11.43 -8.31
CA ASN A 67 -4.97 12.68 -8.62
C ASN A 67 -3.47 12.50 -8.40
N LYS A 68 -2.67 12.80 -9.42
CA LYS A 68 -1.21 12.73 -9.34
C LYS A 68 -0.59 13.93 -8.64
N ASN A 69 -1.33 15.03 -8.51
CA ASN A 69 -0.83 16.26 -7.90
C ASN A 69 -1.38 16.39 -6.48
N SER A 70 -0.59 15.99 -5.50
CA SER A 70 -0.98 16.10 -4.08
C SER A 70 -0.95 17.53 -3.53
N GLY A 71 -0.42 18.49 -4.29
CA GLY A 71 -0.16 19.86 -3.80
C GLY A 71 1.03 19.97 -2.82
N LEU A 72 1.58 18.85 -2.37
CA LEU A 72 2.80 18.80 -1.58
C LEU A 72 4.01 18.91 -2.51
N ALA A 73 5.08 19.60 -2.09
CA ALA A 73 6.28 19.76 -2.88
C ALA A 73 6.87 18.40 -3.30
N VAL A 74 6.85 18.13 -4.60
CA VAL A 74 7.26 16.86 -5.16
C VAL A 74 8.76 16.87 -5.39
N ASN A 75 9.49 16.04 -4.68
CA ASN A 75 10.82 15.68 -5.12
C ASN A 75 10.70 14.46 -6.05
N GLU A 76 10.62 14.70 -7.36
CA GLU A 76 10.33 13.70 -8.41
C GLU A 76 11.30 12.52 -8.45
N ALA A 77 12.44 12.60 -7.76
CA ALA A 77 13.50 11.60 -7.82
C ALA A 77 13.16 10.26 -7.14
N PHE A 78 12.09 10.13 -6.35
CA PHE A 78 11.93 8.99 -5.43
C PHE A 78 10.51 8.41 -5.30
N GLY A 79 9.78 8.38 -6.34
CA GLY A 79 8.47 7.74 -6.40
C GLY A 79 7.34 8.74 -6.59
N GLU A 80 6.43 8.38 -7.45
CA GLU A 80 5.24 9.19 -7.75
C GLU A 80 4.42 9.34 -6.46
N GLN A 81 4.23 10.55 -6.02
CA GLN A 81 3.20 10.86 -5.05
C GLN A 81 1.85 10.62 -5.71
N GLU A 82 1.01 9.89 -5.04
CA GLU A 82 -0.31 9.55 -5.54
C GLU A 82 -1.34 9.90 -4.47
N VAL A 83 -2.38 10.63 -4.85
CA VAL A 83 -3.57 10.83 -4.02
C VAL A 83 -4.73 10.06 -4.61
N VAL A 84 -5.38 9.28 -3.78
CA VAL A 84 -6.52 8.46 -4.16
C VAL A 84 -7.71 8.85 -3.28
N PHE A 85 -8.81 9.23 -3.91
CA PHE A 85 -10.09 9.46 -3.27
C PHE A 85 -11.02 8.29 -3.54
N ASN A 86 -11.67 7.82 -2.51
CA ASN A 86 -12.67 6.77 -2.59
C ASN A 86 -14.05 7.35 -2.27
N SER A 87 -14.97 7.33 -3.23
CA SER A 87 -16.32 7.87 -3.05
C SER A 87 -17.27 6.95 -2.27
N ASN A 88 -16.83 5.70 -1.98
CA ASN A 88 -17.57 4.75 -1.15
C ASN A 88 -16.61 4.04 -0.19
N PRO A 89 -16.04 4.76 0.80
CA PRO A 89 -15.08 4.19 1.73
C PRO A 89 -15.78 3.35 2.81
N ILE A 90 -15.06 2.38 3.36
CA ILE A 90 -15.48 1.68 4.59
C ILE A 90 -15.27 2.57 5.80
N ILE A 91 -14.17 3.33 5.78
CA ILE A 91 -13.76 4.24 6.85
C ILE A 91 -13.59 5.64 6.28
N ASN A 92 -14.39 6.58 6.77
CA ASN A 92 -14.31 7.98 6.35
C ASN A 92 -13.16 8.69 7.09
N LYS A 93 -11.93 8.33 6.74
CA LYS A 93 -10.70 8.90 7.28
C LYS A 93 -9.67 9.11 6.17
N LYS A 94 -8.83 10.15 6.37
CA LYS A 94 -7.66 10.45 5.55
C LYS A 94 -6.44 9.73 6.13
N ILE A 95 -5.72 8.99 5.29
CA ILE A 95 -4.46 8.34 5.67
C ILE A 95 -3.30 8.80 4.79
N TRP A 96 -2.16 9.08 5.41
CA TRP A 96 -0.89 9.28 4.74
C TRP A 96 -0.04 8.02 4.88
N VAL A 97 0.52 7.56 3.78
CA VAL A 97 1.32 6.33 3.71
C VAL A 97 2.70 6.65 3.17
N ILE A 98 3.70 6.39 3.98
CA ILE A 98 5.12 6.48 3.64
C ILE A 98 5.70 5.09 3.74
N GLY A 99 6.41 4.63 2.71
CA GLY A 99 7.01 3.31 2.80
C GLY A 99 7.86 2.95 1.60
N ASP A 100 8.45 1.77 1.67
CA ASP A 100 9.19 1.18 0.58
C ASP A 100 8.29 0.48 -0.43
N SER A 101 8.86 -0.30 -1.34
CA SER A 101 8.13 -1.01 -2.38
C SER A 101 7.08 -2.02 -1.88
N PHE A 102 7.10 -2.39 -0.60
CA PHE A 102 6.10 -3.26 0.01
C PHE A 102 4.72 -2.60 0.12
N VAL A 103 4.66 -1.27 0.15
CA VAL A 103 3.41 -0.50 0.10
C VAL A 103 2.58 -0.85 -1.14
N ASN A 104 3.21 -1.16 -2.26
CA ASN A 104 2.49 -1.47 -3.50
C ASN A 104 1.50 -2.63 -3.36
N ALA A 105 1.85 -3.65 -2.58
CA ALA A 105 0.96 -4.78 -2.31
C ALA A 105 -0.19 -4.42 -1.37
N LEU A 106 -0.06 -3.33 -0.59
CA LEU A 106 -1.07 -2.84 0.36
C LEU A 106 -2.05 -1.85 -0.27
N LYS A 107 -1.66 -1.17 -1.37
CA LYS A 107 -2.49 -0.13 -2.03
C LYS A 107 -3.95 -0.55 -2.26
N PRO A 108 -4.28 -1.74 -2.79
CA PRO A 108 -5.66 -2.12 -3.01
C PRO A 108 -6.51 -2.09 -1.73
N TYR A 109 -5.94 -2.49 -0.60
CA TYR A 109 -6.63 -2.55 0.68
C TYR A 109 -6.82 -1.16 1.29
N TYR A 110 -5.78 -0.30 1.26
CA TYR A 110 -5.92 1.10 1.69
C TYR A 110 -6.97 1.82 0.86
N ASN A 111 -6.90 1.70 -0.47
CA ASN A 111 -7.80 2.38 -1.39
C ASN A 111 -9.26 1.94 -1.24
N ALA A 112 -9.52 0.68 -0.90
CA ALA A 112 -10.86 0.19 -0.63
C ALA A 112 -11.40 0.66 0.72
N THR A 113 -10.52 0.90 1.69
CA THR A 113 -10.90 1.13 3.08
C THR A 113 -11.11 2.59 3.40
N PHE A 114 -10.18 3.46 3.04
CA PHE A 114 -10.14 4.86 3.46
C PHE A 114 -10.76 5.80 2.42
N SER A 115 -11.31 6.92 2.89
CA SER A 115 -11.89 7.95 2.00
C SER A 115 -10.83 8.69 1.18
N GLU A 116 -9.65 8.85 1.75
CA GLU A 116 -8.55 9.55 1.10
C GLU A 116 -7.22 8.92 1.52
N VAL A 117 -6.39 8.59 0.53
CA VAL A 117 -5.07 7.96 0.74
C VAL A 117 -4.02 8.77 0.00
N HIS A 118 -3.05 9.31 0.73
CA HIS A 118 -1.88 9.96 0.18
C HIS A 118 -0.68 9.02 0.28
N TYR A 119 -0.11 8.64 -0.85
CA TYR A 119 1.16 7.93 -0.92
C TYR A 119 2.28 8.94 -1.09
N LEU A 120 3.08 9.15 -0.05
CA LEU A 120 4.08 10.22 0.01
C LEU A 120 5.46 9.83 -0.53
N GLY A 121 5.63 8.56 -0.91
CA GLY A 121 6.88 8.06 -1.47
C GLY A 121 7.72 7.23 -0.51
N HIS A 122 9.02 7.11 -0.82
CA HIS A 122 9.91 6.17 -0.14
C HIS A 122 10.31 6.65 1.26
N VAL A 123 10.26 5.74 2.24
CA VAL A 123 10.47 6.03 3.67
C VAL A 123 11.81 6.70 3.96
N ASP A 124 12.90 6.26 3.35
CA ASP A 124 14.25 6.78 3.63
C ASP A 124 14.44 8.26 3.26
N LYS A 125 13.53 8.80 2.47
CA LYS A 125 13.61 10.20 2.00
C LYS A 125 12.52 11.09 2.57
N ARG A 126 11.34 10.52 2.81
CA ARG A 126 10.17 11.29 3.23
C ARG A 126 9.99 11.34 4.74
N LEU A 127 10.66 10.47 5.48
CA LEU A 127 10.52 10.44 6.93
C LEU A 127 11.09 11.70 7.60
N GLU A 128 12.18 12.24 7.05
CA GLU A 128 12.80 13.47 7.56
C GLU A 128 11.91 14.70 7.34
N ASP A 129 11.20 14.73 6.21
CA ASP A 129 10.31 15.85 5.84
C ASP A 129 8.91 15.74 6.45
N LEU A 130 8.56 14.59 7.04
CA LEU A 130 7.20 14.31 7.50
C LEU A 130 6.66 15.34 8.49
N SER A 131 7.49 15.84 9.40
CA SER A 131 7.08 16.85 10.36
C SER A 131 6.72 18.17 9.68
N ILE A 132 7.50 18.55 8.68
CA ILE A 132 7.27 19.76 7.87
C ILE A 132 5.99 19.60 7.05
N ASP A 133 5.85 18.45 6.37
CA ASP A 133 4.64 18.15 5.59
C ASP A 133 3.37 18.20 6.47
N LEU A 134 3.46 17.70 7.71
CA LEU A 134 2.35 17.74 8.66
C LEU A 134 2.05 19.16 9.15
N GLU A 135 3.05 20.00 9.34
CA GLU A 135 2.87 21.40 9.76
C GLU A 135 2.24 22.24 8.65
N GLU A 136 2.70 22.05 7.41
CA GLU A 136 2.27 22.84 6.24
C GLU A 136 0.94 22.36 5.63
N ALA A 137 0.50 21.15 5.95
CA ALA A 137 -0.74 20.62 5.42
C ALA A 137 -1.95 21.43 5.88
N SER A 138 -2.72 21.93 4.92
CA SER A 138 -4.00 22.64 5.17
C SER A 138 -5.02 21.75 5.85
N GLU A 139 -5.02 20.46 5.51
CA GLU A 139 -5.83 19.42 6.12
C GLU A 139 -4.93 18.25 6.56
N LYS A 140 -4.90 18.00 7.84
CA LYS A 140 -4.07 16.96 8.42
C LYS A 140 -4.67 15.57 8.20
N PRO A 141 -3.85 14.51 8.08
CA PRO A 141 -4.36 13.15 8.06
C PRO A 141 -4.89 12.74 9.43
N ASP A 142 -5.87 11.85 9.45
CA ASP A 142 -6.31 11.15 10.67
C ASP A 142 -5.28 10.10 11.12
N ILE A 143 -4.57 9.53 10.15
CA ILE A 143 -3.62 8.44 10.37
C ILE A 143 -2.37 8.68 9.51
N VAL A 144 -1.20 8.50 10.11
CA VAL A 144 0.06 8.42 9.37
C VAL A 144 0.61 7.00 9.53
N MET A 145 0.85 6.34 8.39
CA MET A 145 1.43 5.01 8.34
C MET A 145 2.84 5.08 7.78
N VAL A 146 3.79 4.62 8.57
CA VAL A 146 5.18 4.44 8.13
C VAL A 146 5.47 2.96 8.04
N LEU A 147 5.80 2.48 6.84
CA LEU A 147 6.15 1.10 6.57
C LEU A 147 7.60 1.02 6.10
N LYS A 148 8.43 0.36 6.89
CA LYS A 148 9.81 0.05 6.55
C LYS A 148 10.08 -1.42 6.79
N VAL A 149 10.59 -2.09 5.78
CA VAL A 149 11.08 -3.47 5.95
C VAL A 149 12.46 -3.41 6.54
N GLU A 150 12.62 -4.02 7.70
CA GLU A 150 13.93 -4.19 8.30
C GLU A 150 14.76 -5.15 7.44
N ARG A 151 15.79 -4.62 6.83
CA ARG A 151 16.83 -5.40 6.18
C ARG A 151 18.04 -5.36 7.08
N SER A 152 18.27 -6.43 7.83
CA SER A 152 19.55 -6.64 8.48
C SER A 152 20.60 -6.90 7.40
N PHE A 153 21.53 -5.99 7.27
CA PHE A 153 22.74 -6.16 6.46
C PHE A 153 23.94 -6.37 7.38
#